data_357c3cbdbf54e463fa0574bb6670571b
#
_entry.id   357c3cbdbf54e463fa0574bb6670571b
#
_cell.length_a   1.000
_cell.length_b   1.000
_cell.length_c   1.000
_cell.angle_alpha   90.00
_cell.angle_beta   90.00
_cell.angle_gamma   90.00
#
_symmetry.space_group_name_H-M   'P 1'
#
loop_
_entity.id
_entity.type
_entity.pdbx_description
1 polymer ?
#
loop_
_entity_poly.entity_id
_entity_poly.type
_entity_poly.pdbx_seq_one_letter_code
_entity_poly.pdbx_strand_id
1 'polypeptide(L)'
;MGSVTPLGERLRFVPPRLGADIDVLTVARAIAANCGVESPGHIHARIARSGLLALSVPTELGGADITNDILSQALAIISAADAEAAQGLVEHFTALEFIRNAGSEEQRRALFARLDLGETFGLATSAANLDQAVTVTEDDYALRLPDDVVGSVRGDADWIVVPAVNTSGQPLLIVLRNRPNTSWEGLLRADQVVFLAQGAGNLATSVSTLLRAAVALGQKQGELSSLLIDRLADKGAARPVIGEVFLAIELLRAQIASLAANIDAAQVGAENVTFRSVRNNAITLQILMARLGLVEGVSEDGLIASLEDDLRRQ
;
A
#
# COMPACT_ATOMS: atom_id res chain seq x y z
N MET A 1 21.25 35.63 -35.36
CA MET A 1 20.48 34.42 -35.72
C MET A 1 20.66 33.47 -34.58
N GLY A 2 19.64 33.35 -33.72
CA GLY A 2 19.65 32.39 -32.60
C GLY A 2 19.30 30.99 -33.12
N SER A 3 20.19 30.04 -32.92
CA SER A 3 19.93 28.61 -33.18
C SER A 3 18.91 28.11 -32.17
N VAL A 4 17.73 27.78 -32.64
CA VAL A 4 16.74 27.03 -31.85
C VAL A 4 17.21 25.58 -31.84
N THR A 5 17.84 25.15 -30.74
CA THR A 5 18.11 23.75 -30.52
C THR A 5 16.75 23.07 -30.34
N PRO A 6 16.36 22.06 -31.17
CA PRO A 6 15.14 21.30 -30.93
C PRO A 6 15.30 20.67 -29.56
N LEU A 7 14.35 20.92 -28.66
CA LEU A 7 14.18 20.14 -27.45
C LEU A 7 14.04 18.68 -27.90
N GLY A 8 15.14 17.93 -27.78
CA GLY A 8 15.17 16.52 -28.14
C GLY A 8 13.97 15.87 -27.49
N GLU A 9 13.22 15.09 -28.26
CA GLU A 9 12.24 14.17 -27.72
C GLU A 9 12.92 13.40 -26.57
N ARG A 10 12.62 13.80 -25.34
CA ARG A 10 12.93 12.95 -24.21
C ARG A 10 12.12 11.70 -24.48
N LEU A 11 12.77 10.66 -24.96
CA LEU A 11 12.20 9.31 -25.06
C LEU A 11 11.54 9.09 -23.70
N ARG A 12 10.20 9.15 -23.66
CA ARG A 12 9.44 8.90 -22.45
C ARG A 12 9.72 7.44 -22.11
N PHE A 13 10.48 7.24 -21.06
CA PHE A 13 10.69 5.91 -20.55
C PHE A 13 9.33 5.41 -20.04
N VAL A 14 8.83 4.35 -20.64
CA VAL A 14 7.63 3.65 -20.19
C VAL A 14 8.12 2.42 -19.43
N PRO A 15 7.76 2.27 -18.15
CA PRO A 15 8.12 1.08 -17.39
C PRO A 15 7.65 -0.20 -18.07
N PRO A 16 8.40 -1.31 -17.96
CA PRO A 16 7.97 -2.59 -18.52
C PRO A 16 6.70 -3.08 -17.81
N ARG A 17 5.83 -3.77 -18.54
CA ARG A 17 4.70 -4.48 -17.93
C ARG A 17 5.17 -5.86 -17.47
N LEU A 18 4.99 -6.12 -16.18
CA LEU A 18 5.36 -7.39 -15.56
C LEU A 18 4.14 -8.32 -15.57
N GLY A 19 4.05 -9.19 -16.58
CA GLY A 19 2.87 -10.05 -16.77
C GLY A 19 2.96 -11.45 -16.16
N ALA A 20 4.12 -11.84 -15.62
CA ALA A 20 4.31 -13.15 -15.01
C ALA A 20 4.86 -13.01 -13.58
N ASP A 21 4.42 -13.89 -12.68
CA ASP A 21 4.83 -13.91 -11.27
C ASP A 21 6.35 -13.94 -11.11
N ILE A 22 7.02 -14.76 -11.92
CA ILE A 22 8.47 -14.89 -11.88
C ILE A 22 9.20 -13.59 -12.24
N ASP A 23 8.64 -12.79 -13.14
CA ASP A 23 9.22 -11.50 -13.52
C ASP A 23 9.11 -10.51 -12.37
N VAL A 24 7.94 -10.47 -11.69
CA VAL A 24 7.69 -9.64 -10.51
C VAL A 24 8.69 -9.96 -9.40
N LEU A 25 8.82 -11.23 -9.04
CA LEU A 25 9.73 -11.66 -7.99
C LEU A 25 11.20 -11.46 -8.36
N THR A 26 11.55 -11.57 -9.65
CA THR A 26 12.90 -11.29 -10.14
C THR A 26 13.25 -9.81 -10.01
N VAL A 27 12.31 -8.93 -10.39
CA VAL A 27 12.48 -7.48 -10.25
C VAL A 27 12.56 -7.09 -8.76
N ALA A 28 11.71 -7.65 -7.89
CA ALA A 28 11.77 -7.41 -6.45
C ALA A 28 13.14 -7.80 -5.86
N ARG A 29 13.69 -8.95 -6.24
CA ARG A 29 15.05 -9.38 -5.81
C ARG A 29 16.13 -8.45 -6.35
N ALA A 30 16.01 -7.98 -7.59
CA ALA A 30 16.97 -7.04 -8.18
C ALA A 30 16.96 -5.69 -7.45
N ILE A 31 15.79 -5.20 -7.00
CA ILE A 31 15.69 -4.00 -6.18
C ILE A 31 16.33 -4.26 -4.81
N ALA A 32 15.95 -5.33 -4.12
CA ALA A 32 16.47 -5.69 -2.81
C ALA A 32 18.01 -5.81 -2.80
N ALA A 33 18.60 -6.37 -3.85
CA ALA A 33 20.05 -6.50 -3.99
C ALA A 33 20.79 -5.15 -4.09
N ASN A 34 20.12 -4.07 -4.44
CA ASN A 34 20.68 -2.73 -4.54
C ASN A 34 20.38 -1.86 -3.30
N CYS A 35 19.45 -2.28 -2.44
CA CYS A 35 19.19 -1.62 -1.16
C CYS A 35 20.43 -1.68 -0.26
N GLY A 36 20.72 -0.57 0.43
CA GLY A 36 21.92 -0.44 1.25
C GLY A 36 23.23 -0.15 0.48
N VAL A 37 23.23 -0.28 -0.87
CA VAL A 37 24.36 0.08 -1.73
C VAL A 37 24.08 1.42 -2.43
N GLU A 38 22.86 1.62 -2.91
CA GLU A 38 22.41 2.84 -3.57
C GLU A 38 21.75 3.80 -2.55
N SER A 39 21.70 5.09 -2.89
CA SER A 39 20.95 6.06 -2.07
C SER A 39 19.44 5.82 -2.18
N PRO A 40 18.62 6.23 -1.17
CA PRO A 40 17.16 6.09 -1.21
C PRO A 40 16.53 6.66 -2.48
N GLY A 41 16.98 7.83 -2.96
CA GLY A 41 16.50 8.43 -4.19
C GLY A 41 16.77 7.60 -5.45
N HIS A 42 17.89 6.85 -5.49
CA HIS A 42 18.17 5.91 -6.58
C HIS A 42 17.28 4.67 -6.50
N ILE A 43 17.00 4.16 -5.30
CA ILE A 43 16.06 3.04 -5.10
C ILE A 43 14.66 3.44 -5.54
N HIS A 44 14.16 4.63 -5.15
CA HIS A 44 12.87 5.16 -5.64
C HIS A 44 12.83 5.28 -7.17
N ALA A 45 13.86 5.84 -7.79
CA ALA A 45 13.94 5.94 -9.25
C ALA A 45 13.98 4.56 -9.93
N ARG A 46 14.59 3.57 -9.30
CA ARG A 46 14.62 2.17 -9.77
C ARG A 46 13.23 1.54 -9.69
N ILE A 47 12.53 1.71 -8.56
CA ILE A 47 11.14 1.25 -8.38
C ILE A 47 10.24 1.89 -9.45
N ALA A 48 10.31 3.22 -9.63
CA ALA A 48 9.52 3.94 -10.62
C ALA A 48 9.71 3.44 -12.06
N ARG A 49 10.89 2.90 -12.38
CA ARG A 49 11.23 2.38 -13.71
C ARG A 49 11.04 0.87 -13.86
N SER A 50 10.76 0.16 -12.79
CA SER A 50 10.76 -1.31 -12.78
C SER A 50 9.48 -1.95 -13.33
N GLY A 51 8.37 -1.20 -13.39
CA GLY A 51 7.04 -1.72 -13.66
C GLY A 51 6.30 -2.21 -12.41
N LEU A 52 6.93 -2.20 -11.24
CA LEU A 52 6.28 -2.64 -9.99
C LEU A 52 5.08 -1.77 -9.61
N LEU A 53 5.09 -0.48 -9.93
CA LEU A 53 4.03 0.44 -9.51
C LEU A 53 2.64 0.10 -10.07
N ALA A 54 2.56 -0.62 -11.19
CA ALA A 54 1.29 -0.97 -11.83
C ALA A 54 0.82 -2.42 -11.55
N LEU A 55 1.41 -3.11 -10.56
CA LEU A 55 1.13 -4.54 -10.31
C LEU A 55 -0.32 -4.84 -9.95
N SER A 56 -0.93 -4.04 -9.07
CA SER A 56 -2.30 -4.23 -8.60
C SER A 56 -3.37 -3.60 -9.50
N VAL A 57 -2.97 -2.91 -10.57
CA VAL A 57 -3.91 -2.26 -11.48
C VAL A 57 -4.50 -3.29 -12.43
N PRO A 58 -5.85 -3.28 -12.66
CA PRO A 58 -6.51 -4.16 -13.62
C PRO A 58 -5.92 -4.05 -15.03
N THR A 59 -5.88 -5.17 -15.75
CA THR A 59 -5.30 -5.22 -17.11
C THR A 59 -6.02 -4.32 -18.10
N GLU A 60 -7.34 -4.18 -17.99
CA GLU A 60 -8.16 -3.28 -18.82
C GLU A 60 -7.86 -1.78 -18.56
N LEU A 61 -7.23 -1.47 -17.43
CA LEU A 61 -6.78 -0.11 -17.07
C LEU A 61 -5.27 0.08 -17.24
N GLY A 62 -4.60 -0.88 -17.86
CA GLY A 62 -3.19 -0.79 -18.24
C GLY A 62 -2.20 -1.44 -17.28
N GLY A 63 -2.67 -2.09 -16.21
CA GLY A 63 -1.82 -2.74 -15.22
C GLY A 63 -1.47 -4.20 -15.51
N ALA A 64 -0.89 -4.85 -14.52
CA ALA A 64 -0.49 -6.26 -14.56
C ALA A 64 -1.53 -7.20 -13.92
N ASP A 65 -2.40 -6.68 -13.05
CA ASP A 65 -3.44 -7.42 -12.32
C ASP A 65 -2.89 -8.67 -11.60
N ILE A 66 -1.76 -8.51 -10.95
CA ILE A 66 -1.07 -9.58 -10.23
C ILE A 66 -1.83 -9.89 -8.94
N THR A 67 -1.87 -11.17 -8.55
CA THR A 67 -2.49 -11.62 -7.31
C THR A 67 -1.88 -10.95 -6.07
N ASN A 68 -2.70 -10.73 -5.06
CA ASN A 68 -2.25 -10.13 -3.80
C ASN A 68 -1.20 -10.99 -3.07
N ASP A 69 -1.17 -12.31 -3.32
CA ASP A 69 -0.12 -13.20 -2.81
C ASP A 69 1.25 -12.86 -3.41
N ILE A 70 1.36 -12.73 -4.73
CA ILE A 70 2.61 -12.36 -5.42
C ILE A 70 3.04 -10.93 -5.05
N LEU A 71 2.10 -10.00 -4.94
CA LEU A 71 2.36 -8.63 -4.48
C LEU A 71 2.96 -8.64 -3.07
N SER A 72 2.39 -9.44 -2.16
CA SER A 72 2.89 -9.61 -0.78
C SER A 72 4.29 -10.21 -0.74
N GLN A 73 4.56 -11.22 -1.56
CA GLN A 73 5.89 -11.81 -1.67
C GLN A 73 6.94 -10.79 -2.18
N ALA A 74 6.58 -9.98 -3.18
CA ALA A 74 7.47 -8.94 -3.69
C ALA A 74 7.81 -7.90 -2.61
N LEU A 75 6.82 -7.46 -1.83
CA LEU A 75 7.03 -6.54 -0.71
C LEU A 75 7.89 -7.15 0.38
N ALA A 76 7.66 -8.42 0.75
CA ALA A 76 8.48 -9.11 1.74
C ALA A 76 9.95 -9.19 1.30
N ILE A 77 10.22 -9.48 0.02
CA ILE A 77 11.59 -9.50 -0.54
C ILE A 77 12.26 -8.13 -0.41
N ILE A 78 11.57 -7.05 -0.79
CA ILE A 78 12.12 -5.69 -0.71
C ILE A 78 12.31 -5.30 0.76
N SER A 79 11.34 -5.58 1.62
CA SER A 79 11.38 -5.23 3.05
C SER A 79 12.49 -5.94 3.83
N ALA A 80 12.88 -7.14 3.44
CA ALA A 80 14.00 -7.83 4.04
C ALA A 80 15.34 -7.07 3.86
N ALA A 81 15.42 -6.22 2.83
CA ALA A 81 16.59 -5.40 2.53
C ALA A 81 16.39 -3.92 2.91
N ASP A 82 15.18 -3.38 2.72
CA ASP A 82 14.85 -1.97 2.96
C ASP A 82 13.36 -1.85 3.34
N ALA A 83 13.11 -1.70 4.64
CA ALA A 83 11.76 -1.57 5.18
C ALA A 83 11.10 -0.24 4.79
N GLU A 84 11.88 0.83 4.60
CA GLU A 84 11.36 2.16 4.26
C GLU A 84 10.86 2.20 2.81
N ALA A 85 11.62 1.64 1.87
CA ALA A 85 11.21 1.50 0.48
C ALA A 85 9.95 0.62 0.37
N ALA A 86 9.87 -0.49 1.12
CA ALA A 86 8.68 -1.33 1.16
C ALA A 86 7.47 -0.61 1.76
N GLN A 87 7.64 0.21 2.80
CA GLN A 87 6.55 0.98 3.40
C GLN A 87 5.97 2.01 2.41
N GLY A 88 6.79 2.66 1.59
CA GLY A 88 6.31 3.53 0.51
C GLY A 88 5.43 2.78 -0.50
N LEU A 89 5.77 1.53 -0.82
CA LEU A 89 4.96 0.68 -1.69
C LEU A 89 3.65 0.23 -1.01
N VAL A 90 3.61 0.01 0.31
CA VAL A 90 2.36 -0.26 1.05
C VAL A 90 1.37 0.90 0.86
N GLU A 91 1.83 2.14 1.06
CA GLU A 91 0.99 3.33 0.89
C GLU A 91 0.51 3.46 -0.57
N HIS A 92 1.42 3.23 -1.52
CA HIS A 92 1.13 3.27 -2.94
C HIS A 92 0.02 2.28 -3.34
N PHE A 93 0.19 1.01 -3.03
CA PHE A 93 -0.81 -0.01 -3.42
C PHE A 93 -2.13 0.14 -2.66
N THR A 94 -2.09 0.60 -1.40
CA THR A 94 -3.32 0.94 -0.67
C THR A 94 -4.07 2.09 -1.34
N ALA A 95 -3.35 3.13 -1.78
CA ALA A 95 -3.94 4.24 -2.53
C ALA A 95 -4.55 3.78 -3.87
N LEU A 96 -3.87 2.87 -4.60
CA LEU A 96 -4.39 2.30 -5.85
C LEU A 96 -5.66 1.48 -5.61
N GLU A 97 -5.77 0.76 -4.49
CA GLU A 97 -7.00 0.01 -4.17
C GLU A 97 -8.17 0.95 -3.89
N PHE A 98 -7.96 2.09 -3.23
CA PHE A 98 -8.99 3.13 -3.13
C PHE A 98 -9.41 3.63 -4.52
N ILE A 99 -8.45 3.94 -5.39
CA ILE A 99 -8.70 4.43 -6.76
C ILE A 99 -9.44 3.38 -7.59
N ARG A 100 -9.11 2.09 -7.46
CA ARG A 100 -9.77 0.97 -8.16
C ARG A 100 -11.28 0.99 -7.96
N ASN A 101 -11.74 1.39 -6.78
CA ASN A 101 -13.14 1.39 -6.37
C ASN A 101 -13.76 2.80 -6.31
N ALA A 102 -13.13 3.79 -6.96
CA ALA A 102 -13.54 5.19 -6.89
C ALA A 102 -13.89 5.77 -8.26
N GLY A 103 -14.85 6.67 -8.30
CA GLY A 103 -15.16 7.50 -9.47
C GLY A 103 -15.61 6.73 -10.71
N SER A 104 -15.56 7.42 -11.84
CA SER A 104 -15.85 6.84 -13.16
C SER A 104 -14.67 6.06 -13.72
N GLU A 105 -14.92 5.22 -14.72
CA GLU A 105 -13.86 4.50 -15.44
C GLU A 105 -12.83 5.46 -16.07
N GLU A 106 -13.32 6.58 -16.61
CA GLU A 106 -12.46 7.61 -17.22
C GLU A 106 -11.51 8.23 -16.16
N GLN A 107 -12.03 8.56 -14.97
CA GLN A 107 -11.21 9.07 -13.86
C GLN A 107 -10.15 8.05 -13.42
N ARG A 108 -10.54 6.78 -13.24
CA ARG A 108 -9.60 5.71 -12.89
C ARG A 108 -8.52 5.55 -13.95
N ARG A 109 -8.90 5.52 -15.24
CA ARG A 109 -7.97 5.40 -16.37
C ARG A 109 -6.97 6.56 -16.40
N ALA A 110 -7.43 7.79 -16.15
CA ALA A 110 -6.57 8.97 -16.09
C ALA A 110 -5.57 8.92 -14.94
N LEU A 111 -5.97 8.41 -13.76
CA LEU A 111 -5.09 8.27 -12.60
C LEU A 111 -4.08 7.13 -12.80
N PHE A 112 -4.51 5.95 -13.27
CA PHE A 112 -3.61 4.83 -13.50
C PHE A 112 -2.60 5.10 -14.63
N ALA A 113 -2.95 5.91 -15.63
CA ALA A 113 -1.99 6.34 -16.66
C ALA A 113 -0.77 7.13 -16.10
N ARG A 114 -0.84 7.62 -14.85
CA ARG A 114 0.30 8.26 -14.18
C ARG A 114 1.42 7.27 -13.85
N LEU A 115 1.07 6.00 -13.67
CA LEU A 115 2.04 4.93 -13.41
C LEU A 115 2.98 4.68 -14.60
N ASP A 116 2.49 4.90 -15.83
CA ASP A 116 3.32 4.86 -17.04
C ASP A 116 4.39 5.97 -17.08
N LEU A 117 4.25 6.98 -16.22
CA LEU A 117 5.24 8.04 -16.02
C LEU A 117 6.17 7.77 -14.84
N GLY A 118 5.97 6.65 -14.12
CA GLY A 118 6.68 6.31 -12.88
C GLY A 118 6.25 7.16 -11.69
N GLU A 119 5.07 7.82 -11.75
CA GLU A 119 4.55 8.62 -10.65
C GLU A 119 3.99 7.70 -9.55
N THR A 120 4.19 8.10 -8.29
CA THR A 120 3.79 7.35 -7.09
C THR A 120 2.61 8.00 -6.40
N PHE A 121 1.84 7.18 -5.68
CA PHE A 121 0.71 7.62 -4.86
C PHE A 121 1.03 7.39 -3.39
N GLY A 122 0.86 8.41 -2.57
CA GLY A 122 0.91 8.33 -1.11
C GLY A 122 -0.51 8.36 -0.53
N LEU A 123 -0.65 7.88 0.69
CA LEU A 123 -1.91 7.88 1.42
C LEU A 123 -1.82 8.88 2.58
N ALA A 124 -2.73 9.85 2.60
CA ALA A 124 -2.88 10.73 3.75
C ALA A 124 -4.01 10.23 4.65
N THR A 125 -3.69 10.09 5.92
CA THR A 125 -4.67 9.76 6.96
C THR A 125 -4.52 10.76 8.10
N SER A 126 -5.62 11.15 8.75
CA SER A 126 -5.60 12.05 9.91
C SER A 126 -4.95 11.43 11.16
N ALA A 127 -4.74 10.12 11.14
CA ALA A 127 -4.07 9.35 12.18
C ALA A 127 -3.51 8.08 11.53
N ALA A 128 -2.63 7.36 12.23
CA ALA A 128 -2.10 6.06 11.81
C ALA A 128 -3.19 4.97 11.58
N ASN A 129 -4.43 5.35 11.52
CA ASN A 129 -5.61 4.49 11.46
C ASN A 129 -6.43 4.81 10.21
N LEU A 130 -6.40 3.91 9.22
CA LEU A 130 -7.21 4.00 8.00
C LEU A 130 -8.73 3.96 8.25
N ASP A 131 -9.15 3.55 9.46
CA ASP A 131 -10.56 3.50 9.85
C ASP A 131 -11.14 4.88 10.18
N GLN A 132 -10.30 5.92 10.29
CA GLN A 132 -10.75 7.30 10.50
C GLN A 132 -10.65 8.10 9.20
N ALA A 133 -11.73 8.06 8.43
CA ALA A 133 -11.88 8.94 7.27
C ALA A 133 -11.83 10.41 7.71
N VAL A 134 -11.14 11.22 6.93
CA VAL A 134 -11.06 12.67 7.16
C VAL A 134 -12.43 13.30 6.89
N THR A 135 -12.97 14.05 7.86
CA THR A 135 -14.20 14.79 7.62
C THR A 135 -13.90 16.08 6.86
N VAL A 136 -14.46 16.22 5.66
CA VAL A 136 -14.37 17.47 4.89
C VAL A 136 -15.58 18.35 5.18
N THR A 137 -15.34 19.64 5.32
CA THR A 137 -16.41 20.63 5.45
C THR A 137 -16.81 21.16 4.09
N GLU A 138 -18.12 21.29 3.88
CA GLU A 138 -18.69 21.91 2.68
C GLU A 138 -18.89 23.41 2.97
N ASP A 139 -18.26 24.26 2.17
CA ASP A 139 -18.56 25.67 2.06
C ASP A 139 -19.33 25.85 0.75
N ASP A 140 -20.21 26.87 0.61
CA ASP A 140 -21.23 27.03 -0.45
C ASP A 140 -20.80 26.65 -1.89
N TYR A 141 -19.49 26.55 -2.16
CA TYR A 141 -18.93 26.24 -3.49
C TYR A 141 -17.70 25.33 -3.46
N ALA A 142 -17.26 24.79 -2.30
CA ALA A 142 -16.03 24.02 -2.23
C ALA A 142 -15.94 23.10 -1.01
N LEU A 143 -15.15 22.05 -1.14
CA LEU A 143 -14.77 21.18 -0.05
C LEU A 143 -13.45 21.68 0.56
N ARG A 144 -13.35 21.69 1.88
CA ARG A 144 -12.15 22.07 2.62
C ARG A 144 -11.62 20.89 3.42
N LEU A 145 -10.34 20.59 3.23
CA LEU A 145 -9.60 19.63 4.06
C LEU A 145 -9.20 20.29 5.39
N PRO A 146 -9.22 19.55 6.52
CA PRO A 146 -8.60 20.00 7.76
C PRO A 146 -7.08 20.19 7.60
N ASP A 147 -6.51 21.18 8.27
CA ASP A 147 -5.09 21.55 8.14
C ASP A 147 -4.12 20.46 8.66
N ASP A 148 -4.58 19.61 9.58
CA ASP A 148 -3.79 18.52 10.19
C ASP A 148 -3.59 17.30 9.28
N VAL A 149 -4.41 17.15 8.25
CA VAL A 149 -4.31 16.03 7.29
C VAL A 149 -3.04 16.10 6.47
N VAL A 150 -2.58 17.28 6.17
CA VAL A 150 -1.46 17.55 5.25
C VAL A 150 -0.10 17.21 5.87
N GLY A 151 0.04 17.24 7.19
CA GLY A 151 1.28 16.91 7.89
C GLY A 151 1.64 15.42 7.91
N SER A 152 0.74 14.52 7.49
CA SER A 152 0.91 13.08 7.60
C SER A 152 1.44 12.38 6.33
N VAL A 153 1.61 13.11 5.23
CA VAL A 153 2.02 12.53 3.95
C VAL A 153 3.53 12.40 3.86
N ARG A 154 4.02 11.24 3.44
CA ARG A 154 5.43 11.09 3.04
C ARG A 154 5.76 12.05 1.89
N GLY A 155 6.83 12.82 2.07
CA GLY A 155 7.18 13.93 1.18
C GLY A 155 7.63 13.56 -0.24
N ASP A 156 7.76 12.27 -0.53
CA ASP A 156 8.31 11.72 -1.79
C ASP A 156 7.25 11.20 -2.78
N ALA A 157 5.98 11.10 -2.39
CA ALA A 157 4.91 10.72 -3.29
C ALA A 157 4.55 11.85 -4.27
N ASP A 158 4.26 11.54 -5.54
CA ASP A 158 3.84 12.53 -6.56
C ASP A 158 2.37 12.93 -6.40
N TRP A 159 1.55 12.01 -5.93
CA TRP A 159 0.12 12.17 -5.69
C TRP A 159 -0.24 11.76 -4.28
N ILE A 160 -1.23 12.44 -3.72
CA ILE A 160 -1.76 12.17 -2.38
C ILE A 160 -3.21 11.76 -2.53
N VAL A 161 -3.54 10.64 -1.92
CA VAL A 161 -4.90 10.10 -1.85
C VAL A 161 -5.39 10.22 -0.42
N VAL A 162 -6.54 10.87 -0.22
CA VAL A 162 -7.15 11.10 1.09
C VAL A 162 -8.54 10.45 1.12
N PRO A 163 -8.72 9.34 1.82
CA PRO A 163 -10.04 8.83 2.14
C PRO A 163 -10.76 9.82 3.06
N ALA A 164 -11.96 10.25 2.67
CA ALA A 164 -12.72 11.27 3.38
C ALA A 164 -14.22 10.93 3.45
N VAL A 165 -14.93 11.64 4.30
CA VAL A 165 -16.38 11.66 4.36
C VAL A 165 -16.84 13.12 4.30
N ASN A 166 -17.93 13.37 3.61
CA ASN A 166 -18.56 14.69 3.67
C ASN A 166 -19.43 14.84 4.94
N THR A 167 -19.98 16.02 5.15
CA THR A 167 -20.84 16.31 6.31
C THR A 167 -22.10 15.46 6.39
N SER A 168 -22.55 14.87 5.28
CA SER A 168 -23.65 13.89 5.24
C SER A 168 -23.22 12.44 5.50
N GLY A 169 -21.93 12.20 5.75
CA GLY A 169 -21.38 10.85 5.97
C GLY A 169 -21.13 10.05 4.69
N GLN A 170 -21.22 10.68 3.51
CA GLN A 170 -20.96 10.01 2.24
C GLN A 170 -19.44 9.84 2.05
N PRO A 171 -18.96 8.63 1.72
CA PRO A 171 -17.55 8.37 1.49
C PRO A 171 -17.06 9.03 0.19
N LEU A 172 -15.91 9.69 0.28
CA LEU A 172 -15.23 10.39 -0.79
C LEU A 172 -13.78 9.95 -0.88
N LEU A 173 -13.19 10.11 -2.05
CA LEU A 173 -11.75 10.04 -2.26
C LEU A 173 -11.27 11.36 -2.83
N ILE A 174 -10.29 11.96 -2.19
CA ILE A 174 -9.67 13.18 -2.66
C ILE A 174 -8.30 12.81 -3.21
N VAL A 175 -8.01 13.26 -4.43
CA VAL A 175 -6.74 12.98 -5.11
C VAL A 175 -6.05 14.28 -5.46
N LEU A 176 -4.90 14.52 -4.86
CA LEU A 176 -4.15 15.77 -4.96
C LEU A 176 -2.77 15.52 -5.53
N ARG A 177 -2.29 16.44 -6.37
CA ARG A 177 -0.88 16.43 -6.75
C ARG A 177 -0.04 16.97 -5.60
N ASN A 178 0.94 16.16 -5.15
CA ASN A 178 1.90 16.61 -4.15
C ASN A 178 2.83 17.66 -4.78
N ARG A 179 2.90 18.83 -4.16
CA ARG A 179 3.81 19.91 -4.56
C ARG A 179 4.63 20.29 -3.34
N PRO A 180 5.95 20.15 -3.38
CA PRO A 180 6.80 20.58 -2.27
C PRO A 180 6.54 22.06 -1.96
N ASN A 181 6.45 22.39 -0.68
CA ASN A 181 6.22 23.74 -0.15
C ASN A 181 4.86 24.40 -0.48
N THR A 182 3.85 23.62 -0.84
CA THR A 182 2.49 24.16 -0.97
C THR A 182 1.73 23.86 0.32
N SER A 183 1.26 24.88 1.03
CA SER A 183 0.19 24.67 2.01
C SER A 183 -1.05 24.26 1.22
N TRP A 184 -1.69 23.20 1.65
CA TRP A 184 -2.94 22.73 1.06
C TRP A 184 -4.14 23.57 1.52
N GLU A 185 -3.86 24.72 2.10
CA GLU A 185 -4.85 25.75 2.42
C GLU A 185 -5.56 26.16 1.14
N GLY A 186 -6.71 25.63 0.92
CA GLY A 186 -7.47 26.00 -0.26
C GLY A 186 -8.66 25.12 -0.53
N LEU A 187 -9.50 25.64 -1.35
CA LEU A 187 -10.71 25.02 -1.83
C LEU A 187 -10.35 23.88 -2.78
N LEU A 188 -10.89 22.68 -2.51
CA LEU A 188 -10.75 21.54 -3.40
C LEU A 188 -11.50 21.78 -4.71
N ARG A 189 -10.88 21.44 -5.82
CA ARG A 189 -11.54 21.49 -7.13
C ARG A 189 -12.41 20.25 -7.31
N ALA A 190 -13.50 20.39 -8.04
CA ALA A 190 -14.44 19.28 -8.30
C ALA A 190 -13.78 18.07 -8.99
N ASP A 191 -12.74 18.32 -9.81
CA ASP A 191 -11.97 17.25 -10.47
C ASP A 191 -11.02 16.49 -9.53
N GLN A 192 -10.83 16.96 -8.30
CA GLN A 192 -10.01 16.33 -7.26
C GLN A 192 -10.80 15.42 -6.32
N VAL A 193 -12.13 15.44 -6.41
CA VAL A 193 -13.03 14.70 -5.54
C VAL A 193 -13.77 13.63 -6.33
N VAL A 194 -13.72 12.40 -5.88
CA VAL A 194 -14.43 11.27 -6.48
C VAL A 194 -15.22 10.53 -5.40
N PHE A 195 -16.34 9.94 -5.76
CA PHE A 195 -17.13 9.14 -4.83
C PHE A 195 -16.55 7.73 -4.70
N LEU A 196 -16.49 7.21 -3.46
CA LEU A 196 -16.12 5.82 -3.19
C LEU A 196 -17.33 4.90 -3.31
N ALA A 197 -17.12 3.73 -3.86
CA ALA A 197 -18.11 2.66 -3.80
C ALA A 197 -18.32 2.20 -2.35
N GLN A 198 -19.53 1.74 -2.03
CA GLN A 198 -19.83 1.19 -0.71
C GLN A 198 -18.93 -0.04 -0.44
N GLY A 199 -18.29 -0.07 0.72
CA GLY A 199 -17.37 -1.14 1.10
C GLY A 199 -15.95 -0.99 0.58
N ALA A 200 -15.66 -0.05 -0.33
CA ALA A 200 -14.33 0.17 -0.88
C ALA A 200 -13.27 0.47 0.21
N GLY A 201 -13.64 1.23 1.24
CA GLY A 201 -12.77 1.52 2.38
C GLY A 201 -12.35 0.25 3.13
N ASN A 202 -13.26 -0.70 3.34
CA ASN A 202 -12.94 -1.96 4.02
C ASN A 202 -11.96 -2.82 3.22
N LEU A 203 -12.09 -2.85 1.88
CA LEU A 203 -11.19 -3.59 1.03
C LEU A 203 -9.79 -2.96 1.02
N ALA A 204 -9.70 -1.64 0.86
CA ALA A 204 -8.43 -0.93 0.88
C ALA A 204 -7.71 -1.05 2.24
N THR A 205 -8.45 -1.00 3.37
CA THR A 205 -7.90 -1.25 4.71
C THR A 205 -7.39 -2.68 4.84
N SER A 206 -8.08 -3.66 4.26
CA SER A 206 -7.64 -5.07 4.26
C SER A 206 -6.38 -5.26 3.43
N VAL A 207 -6.30 -4.63 2.26
CA VAL A 207 -5.08 -4.59 1.43
C VAL A 207 -3.92 -3.95 2.21
N SER A 208 -4.14 -2.82 2.86
CA SER A 208 -3.12 -2.19 3.70
C SER A 208 -2.61 -3.12 4.80
N THR A 209 -3.52 -3.83 5.48
CA THR A 209 -3.17 -4.80 6.52
C THR A 209 -2.33 -5.95 5.95
N LEU A 210 -2.74 -6.51 4.82
CA LEU A 210 -2.00 -7.54 4.10
C LEU A 210 -0.57 -7.11 3.79
N LEU A 211 -0.42 -5.93 3.19
CA LEU A 211 0.88 -5.44 2.73
C LEU A 211 1.79 -5.06 3.89
N ARG A 212 1.26 -4.51 4.99
CA ARG A 212 2.01 -4.28 6.23
C ARG A 212 2.50 -5.59 6.84
N ALA A 213 1.67 -6.63 6.83
CA ALA A 213 2.09 -7.95 7.29
C ALA A 213 3.18 -8.56 6.39
N ALA A 214 3.12 -8.32 5.07
CA ALA A 214 4.17 -8.72 4.15
C ALA A 214 5.51 -8.00 4.44
N VAL A 215 5.46 -6.71 4.78
CA VAL A 215 6.65 -5.95 5.23
C VAL A 215 7.21 -6.57 6.52
N ALA A 216 6.36 -6.84 7.51
CA ALA A 216 6.77 -7.47 8.77
C ALA A 216 7.36 -8.89 8.55
N LEU A 217 6.78 -9.67 7.63
CA LEU A 217 7.30 -10.97 7.21
C LEU A 217 8.72 -10.84 6.65
N GLY A 218 8.96 -9.88 5.75
CA GLY A 218 10.28 -9.64 5.17
C GLY A 218 11.31 -9.25 6.21
N GLN A 219 10.96 -8.38 7.15
CA GLN A 219 11.83 -8.01 8.28
C GLN A 219 12.19 -9.23 9.15
N LYS A 220 11.22 -10.09 9.47
CA LYS A 220 11.47 -11.34 10.21
C LYS A 220 12.35 -12.32 9.44
N GLN A 221 12.22 -12.38 8.13
CA GLN A 221 13.11 -13.19 7.28
C GLN A 221 14.55 -12.65 7.29
N GLY A 222 14.71 -11.32 7.25
CA GLY A 222 16.01 -10.65 7.40
C GLY A 222 16.63 -10.92 8.78
N GLU A 223 15.83 -10.82 9.86
CA GLU A 223 16.25 -11.16 11.22
C GLU A 223 16.71 -12.63 11.33
N LEU A 224 15.93 -13.57 10.81
CA LEU A 224 16.29 -14.99 10.79
C LEU A 224 17.61 -15.23 10.07
N SER A 225 17.80 -14.59 8.91
CA SER A 225 19.03 -14.71 8.13
C SER A 225 20.25 -14.23 8.92
N SER A 226 20.13 -13.08 9.61
CA SER A 226 21.18 -12.53 10.46
C SER A 226 21.52 -13.46 11.64
N LEU A 227 20.50 -13.99 12.33
CA LEU A 227 20.67 -14.92 13.44
C LEU A 227 21.36 -16.22 13.00
N LEU A 228 21.05 -16.74 11.81
CA LEU A 228 21.70 -17.92 11.25
C LEU A 228 23.17 -17.65 10.89
N ILE A 229 23.47 -16.49 10.32
CA ILE A 229 24.86 -16.08 10.02
C ILE A 229 25.68 -15.95 11.30
N ASP A 230 25.14 -15.27 12.33
CA ASP A 230 25.81 -15.11 13.62
C ASP A 230 26.06 -16.45 14.30
N ARG A 231 25.12 -17.39 14.18
CA ARG A 231 25.29 -18.72 14.69
C ARG A 231 26.41 -19.51 13.96
N LEU A 232 26.42 -19.41 12.61
CA LEU A 232 27.48 -20.06 11.82
C LEU A 232 28.88 -19.49 12.13
N ALA A 233 28.91 -18.18 12.52
CA ALA A 233 30.12 -17.50 12.95
C ALA A 233 30.48 -17.73 14.45
N ASP A 234 29.76 -18.65 15.13
CA ASP A 234 29.90 -18.98 16.57
C ASP A 234 29.72 -17.77 17.53
N LYS A 235 28.92 -16.77 17.11
CA LYS A 235 28.64 -15.55 17.90
C LYS A 235 27.50 -15.71 18.91
N GLY A 236 27.02 -16.94 19.14
CA GLY A 236 26.17 -17.23 20.30
C GLY A 236 24.67 -16.95 20.17
N ALA A 237 24.09 -16.88 18.97
CA ALA A 237 22.64 -16.79 18.81
C ALA A 237 21.94 -17.99 19.46
N ALA A 238 21.03 -17.74 20.41
CA ALA A 238 20.36 -18.78 21.17
C ALA A 238 19.35 -19.56 20.29
N ARG A 239 19.35 -20.89 20.37
CA ARG A 239 18.40 -21.76 19.62
C ARG A 239 16.93 -21.41 19.83
N PRO A 240 16.46 -21.08 21.04
CA PRO A 240 15.05 -20.69 21.26
C PRO A 240 14.64 -19.47 20.40
N VAL A 241 15.46 -18.43 20.33
CA VAL A 241 15.19 -17.21 19.54
C VAL A 241 15.02 -17.52 18.06
N ILE A 242 15.87 -18.36 17.49
CA ILE A 242 15.75 -18.81 16.09
C ILE A 242 14.43 -19.53 15.87
N GLY A 243 14.01 -20.39 16.81
CA GLY A 243 12.74 -21.11 16.73
C GLY A 243 11.53 -20.20 16.81
N GLU A 244 11.55 -19.19 17.68
CA GLU A 244 10.47 -18.20 17.81
C GLU A 244 10.33 -17.35 16.54
N VAL A 245 11.42 -16.85 15.98
CA VAL A 245 11.40 -16.09 14.72
C VAL A 245 10.91 -16.95 13.56
N PHE A 246 11.35 -18.20 13.47
CA PHE A 246 10.85 -19.13 12.45
C PHE A 246 9.35 -19.38 12.57
N LEU A 247 8.84 -19.62 13.78
CA LEU A 247 7.41 -19.81 14.03
C LEU A 247 6.60 -18.56 13.62
N ALA A 248 7.09 -17.36 13.97
CA ALA A 248 6.46 -16.10 13.57
C ALA A 248 6.36 -15.98 12.04
N ILE A 249 7.42 -16.33 11.31
CA ILE A 249 7.45 -16.34 9.84
C ILE A 249 6.38 -17.26 9.28
N GLU A 250 6.28 -18.51 9.78
CA GLU A 250 5.31 -19.48 9.26
C GLU A 250 3.85 -19.07 9.55
N LEU A 251 3.58 -18.52 10.74
CA LEU A 251 2.27 -18.00 11.09
C LEU A 251 1.85 -16.82 10.21
N LEU A 252 2.75 -15.85 10.02
CA LEU A 252 2.51 -14.70 9.14
C LEU A 252 2.27 -15.14 7.70
N ARG A 253 3.10 -16.06 7.17
CA ARG A 253 2.97 -16.56 5.79
C ARG A 253 1.61 -17.20 5.56
N ALA A 254 1.14 -18.05 6.48
CA ALA A 254 -0.15 -18.72 6.38
C ALA A 254 -1.32 -17.73 6.38
N GLN A 255 -1.28 -16.73 7.27
CA GLN A 255 -2.35 -15.73 7.36
C GLN A 255 -2.32 -14.73 6.18
N ILE A 256 -1.15 -14.34 5.69
CA ILE A 256 -0.99 -13.53 4.48
C ILE A 256 -1.61 -14.23 3.28
N ALA A 257 -1.28 -15.51 3.05
CA ALA A 257 -1.83 -16.27 1.94
C ALA A 257 -3.37 -16.40 2.01
N SER A 258 -3.91 -16.62 3.22
CA SER A 258 -5.37 -16.68 3.44
C SER A 258 -6.05 -15.34 3.14
N LEU A 259 -5.50 -14.23 3.63
CA LEU A 259 -6.08 -12.90 3.40
C LEU A 259 -5.94 -12.48 1.94
N ALA A 260 -4.80 -12.74 1.30
CA ALA A 260 -4.57 -12.46 -0.11
C ALA A 260 -5.62 -13.13 -1.01
N ALA A 261 -5.85 -14.42 -0.82
CA ALA A 261 -6.86 -15.18 -1.57
C ALA A 261 -8.29 -14.60 -1.38
N ASN A 262 -8.63 -14.17 -0.16
CA ASN A 262 -9.93 -13.56 0.11
C ASN A 262 -10.07 -12.17 -0.52
N ILE A 263 -9.00 -11.39 -0.56
CA ILE A 263 -9.00 -10.08 -1.24
C ILE A 263 -9.16 -10.28 -2.74
N ASP A 264 -8.39 -11.19 -3.36
CA ASP A 264 -8.48 -11.50 -4.79
C ASP A 264 -9.91 -11.93 -5.17
N ALA A 265 -10.52 -12.80 -4.37
CA ALA A 265 -11.89 -13.24 -4.58
C ALA A 265 -12.91 -12.09 -4.44
N ALA A 266 -12.72 -11.19 -3.48
CA ALA A 266 -13.58 -10.01 -3.31
C ALA A 266 -13.44 -9.00 -4.46
N GLN A 267 -12.23 -8.82 -4.98
CA GLN A 267 -11.93 -7.92 -6.10
C GLN A 267 -12.63 -8.34 -7.40
N VAL A 268 -12.82 -9.65 -7.61
CA VAL A 268 -13.56 -10.19 -8.76
C VAL A 268 -15.05 -10.43 -8.48
N GLY A 269 -15.54 -10.06 -7.30
CA GLY A 269 -16.95 -10.17 -6.94
C GLY A 269 -17.42 -11.63 -6.74
N ALA A 270 -16.56 -12.51 -6.24
CA ALA A 270 -16.93 -13.89 -5.97
C ALA A 270 -18.07 -14.00 -4.93
N GLU A 271 -19.13 -14.75 -5.25
CA GLU A 271 -20.37 -14.82 -4.47
C GLU A 271 -20.18 -15.34 -3.02
N ASN A 272 -19.13 -16.14 -2.81
CA ASN A 272 -18.84 -16.76 -1.51
C ASN A 272 -17.95 -15.88 -0.60
N VAL A 273 -17.52 -14.70 -1.06
CA VAL A 273 -16.66 -13.79 -0.30
C VAL A 273 -17.34 -12.43 -0.13
N THR A 274 -17.54 -12.04 1.11
CA THR A 274 -18.09 -10.73 1.46
C THR A 274 -16.99 -9.78 1.95
N PHE A 275 -17.18 -8.47 1.79
CA PHE A 275 -16.28 -7.48 2.38
C PHE A 275 -16.11 -7.65 3.90
N ARG A 276 -17.15 -8.18 4.57
CA ARG A 276 -17.09 -8.49 6.00
C ARG A 276 -16.14 -9.66 6.29
N SER A 277 -16.19 -10.73 5.49
CA SER A 277 -15.28 -11.86 5.67
C SER A 277 -13.82 -11.48 5.43
N VAL A 278 -13.56 -10.64 4.45
CA VAL A 278 -12.23 -10.08 4.19
C VAL A 278 -11.76 -9.24 5.37
N ARG A 279 -12.61 -8.34 5.87
CA ARG A 279 -12.31 -7.50 7.05
C ARG A 279 -12.02 -8.34 8.29
N ASN A 280 -12.82 -9.39 8.58
CA ASN A 280 -12.59 -10.25 9.74
C ASN A 280 -11.25 -10.99 9.63
N ASN A 281 -10.88 -11.44 8.44
CA ASN A 281 -9.58 -12.06 8.20
C ASN A 281 -8.44 -11.05 8.37
N ALA A 282 -8.62 -9.80 7.92
CA ALA A 282 -7.66 -8.72 8.15
C ALA A 282 -7.48 -8.40 9.64
N ILE A 283 -8.58 -8.32 10.42
CA ILE A 283 -8.52 -8.14 11.88
C ILE A 283 -7.77 -9.29 12.55
N THR A 284 -8.02 -10.54 12.13
CA THR A 284 -7.29 -11.71 12.64
C THR A 284 -5.78 -11.58 12.40
N LEU A 285 -5.37 -11.13 11.23
CA LEU A 285 -3.96 -10.88 10.91
C LEU A 285 -3.38 -9.73 11.75
N GLN A 286 -4.14 -8.66 11.99
CA GLN A 286 -3.72 -7.56 12.89
C GLN A 286 -3.51 -8.04 14.33
N ILE A 287 -4.42 -8.88 14.86
CA ILE A 287 -4.26 -9.50 16.18
C ILE A 287 -2.98 -10.34 16.24
N LEU A 288 -2.71 -11.15 15.21
CA LEU A 288 -1.47 -11.92 15.13
C LEU A 288 -0.24 -11.02 15.15
N MET A 289 -0.23 -9.95 14.34
CA MET A 289 0.88 -9.00 14.31
C MET A 289 1.10 -8.30 15.66
N ALA A 290 0.02 -7.91 16.35
CA ALA A 290 0.09 -7.33 17.68
C ALA A 290 0.70 -8.30 18.70
N ARG A 291 0.28 -9.56 18.71
CA ARG A 291 0.85 -10.63 19.57
C ARG A 291 2.32 -10.91 19.31
N LEU A 292 2.75 -10.77 18.07
CA LEU A 292 4.15 -10.93 17.68
C LEU A 292 4.98 -9.67 17.92
N GLY A 293 4.39 -8.59 18.46
CA GLY A 293 5.08 -7.32 18.70
C GLY A 293 5.51 -6.59 17.41
N LEU A 294 4.77 -6.79 16.33
CA LEU A 294 5.10 -6.24 14.99
C LEU A 294 4.36 -4.94 14.68
N VAL A 295 3.44 -4.53 15.53
CA VAL A 295 2.64 -3.30 15.37
C VAL A 295 2.61 -2.56 16.69
N GLU A 296 2.96 -1.27 16.67
CA GLU A 296 2.87 -0.40 17.84
C GLU A 296 1.53 0.34 17.89
N GLY A 297 1.03 0.62 19.11
CA GLY A 297 -0.15 1.45 19.31
C GLY A 297 -1.50 0.81 18.98
N VAL A 298 -1.53 -0.45 18.60
CA VAL A 298 -2.76 -1.20 18.33
C VAL A 298 -3.15 -1.99 19.57
N SER A 299 -4.36 -1.74 20.09
CA SER A 299 -4.90 -2.50 21.22
C SER A 299 -5.45 -3.85 20.73
N GLU A 300 -4.88 -4.94 21.20
CA GLU A 300 -5.39 -6.29 20.90
C GLU A 300 -6.84 -6.44 21.37
N ASP A 301 -7.17 -5.94 22.57
CA ASP A 301 -8.53 -6.00 23.11
C ASP A 301 -9.53 -5.24 22.21
N GLY A 302 -9.14 -4.09 21.66
CA GLY A 302 -9.96 -3.32 20.73
C GLY A 302 -10.23 -4.08 19.41
N LEU A 303 -9.22 -4.79 18.90
CA LEU A 303 -9.37 -5.64 17.69
C LEU A 303 -10.28 -6.85 17.97
N ILE A 304 -10.11 -7.51 19.12
CA ILE A 304 -10.94 -8.64 19.54
C ILE A 304 -12.39 -8.19 19.69
N ALA A 305 -12.65 -7.06 20.36
CA ALA A 305 -14.00 -6.50 20.50
C ALA A 305 -14.64 -6.20 19.13
N SER A 306 -13.88 -5.62 18.20
CA SER A 306 -14.35 -5.36 16.82
C SER A 306 -14.72 -6.66 16.08
N LEU A 307 -13.90 -7.71 16.22
CA LEU A 307 -14.16 -9.01 15.62
C LEU A 307 -15.41 -9.68 16.23
N GLU A 308 -15.56 -9.63 17.56
CA GLU A 308 -16.73 -10.15 18.27
C GLU A 308 -18.02 -9.45 17.83
N ASP A 309 -18.02 -8.14 17.68
CA ASP A 309 -19.17 -7.36 17.22
C ASP A 309 -19.56 -7.73 15.79
N ASP A 310 -18.59 -7.95 14.90
CA ASP A 310 -18.85 -8.41 13.53
C ASP A 310 -19.40 -9.84 13.50
N LEU A 311 -18.93 -10.73 14.37
CA LEU A 311 -19.42 -12.11 14.47
C LEU A 311 -20.85 -12.18 15.06
N ARG A 312 -21.18 -11.31 16.04
CA ARG A 312 -22.54 -11.26 16.63
C ARG A 312 -23.60 -10.73 15.66
N ARG A 313 -23.21 -10.02 14.62
CA ARG A 313 -24.11 -9.50 13.58
C ARG A 313 -24.34 -10.49 12.42
N GLN A 314 -23.74 -11.68 12.50
CA GLN A 314 -24.00 -12.81 11.58
C GLN A 314 -25.24 -13.57 11.99
#